data_bad63239bbad77df7e7b3e1582f7fe84
#
_entry.id   bad63239bbad77df7e7b3e1582f7fe84
#
_cell.length_a   1.000
_cell.length_b   1.000
_cell.length_c   1.000
_cell.angle_alpha   90.00
_cell.angle_beta   90.00
_cell.angle_gamma   90.00
#
_symmetry.space_group_name_H-M   'P 1'
#
loop_
_entity.id
_entity.type
_entity.pdbx_description
1 polymer ?
#
loop_
_entity_poly.entity_id
_entity_poly.type
_entity_poly.pdbx_seq_one_letter_code
_entity_poly.pdbx_strand_id
1 'polypeptide(L)'
;KELLSCLWLKVNEPKMRTVQSVTLGGITPDGKDGANELTKICLEIAGEVKMPYPNVGLRIHPVNPSWLYEEAVRTARAGCGQPQLLNDEVWIANMKKLGYKEEEANNYYNMGCGEIMVPGKQPNWGVTEAIAFPVLIERIMHQWKYKKLEMKTFDNFMELYFREMDTAIEEDYQEAIEKRKTMKDQC
;
A
#
# COMPACT_ATOMS: atom_id res chain seq x y z
N LYS A 1 7.95 -0.61 26.61
CA LYS A 1 7.85 0.65 25.86
C LYS A 1 9.20 1.13 25.36
N GLU A 2 10.24 1.26 26.19
CA GLU A 2 11.57 1.76 25.84
C GLU A 2 12.21 1.05 24.64
N LEU A 3 12.24 -0.28 24.62
CA LEU A 3 12.79 -1.06 23.50
C LEU A 3 12.09 -0.77 22.17
N LEU A 4 10.77 -0.61 22.20
CA LEU A 4 10.01 -0.26 21.00
C LEU A 4 10.28 1.19 20.57
N SER A 5 10.42 2.12 21.50
CA SER A 5 10.86 3.49 21.17
C SER A 5 12.23 3.50 20.49
N CYS A 6 13.17 2.68 20.97
CA CYS A 6 14.46 2.50 20.29
C CYS A 6 14.30 1.94 18.87
N LEU A 7 13.37 1.00 18.65
CA LEU A 7 13.07 0.48 17.32
C LEU A 7 12.53 1.59 16.40
N TRP A 8 11.57 2.41 16.88
CA TRP A 8 11.03 3.55 16.12
C TRP A 8 12.13 4.53 15.72
N LEU A 9 13.03 4.86 16.64
CA LEU A 9 14.17 5.71 16.33
C LEU A 9 15.12 5.06 15.32
N LYS A 10 15.41 3.78 15.47
CA LYS A 10 16.31 3.03 14.60
C LYS A 10 15.83 2.96 13.15
N VAL A 11 14.56 2.70 12.91
CA VAL A 11 14.00 2.61 11.54
C VAL A 11 13.93 3.98 10.84
N ASN A 12 14.11 5.07 11.57
CA ASN A 12 14.20 6.43 11.01
C ASN A 12 15.62 6.87 10.67
N GLU A 13 16.64 6.04 10.90
CA GLU A 13 17.96 6.31 10.38
C GLU A 13 17.96 6.40 8.84
N PRO A 14 18.78 7.28 8.23
CA PRO A 14 18.68 7.58 6.78
C PRO A 14 18.72 6.39 5.85
N LYS A 15 19.40 5.31 6.25
CA LYS A 15 19.50 4.07 5.45
C LYS A 15 18.39 3.05 5.72
N MET A 16 17.62 3.22 6.81
CA MET A 16 16.65 2.24 7.28
C MET A 16 15.21 2.68 7.06
N ARG A 17 14.95 3.96 6.91
CA ARG A 17 13.60 4.57 6.91
C ARG A 17 12.71 4.21 5.73
N THR A 18 13.24 3.66 4.65
CA THR A 18 12.46 3.37 3.46
C THR A 18 11.61 2.12 3.65
N VAL A 19 10.31 2.23 3.39
CA VAL A 19 9.32 1.13 3.34
C VAL A 19 9.17 0.26 4.60
N GLN A 20 9.66 0.71 5.72
CA GLN A 20 9.41 0.03 7.00
C GLN A 20 7.96 0.21 7.41
N SER A 21 7.29 -0.87 7.74
CA SER A 21 5.90 -0.84 8.20
C SER A 21 5.65 -1.83 9.34
N VAL A 22 4.64 -1.52 10.13
CA VAL A 22 4.13 -2.35 11.21
C VAL A 22 2.62 -2.44 11.07
N THR A 23 2.08 -3.64 11.06
CA THR A 23 0.63 -3.84 11.04
C THR A 23 0.14 -4.28 12.41
N LEU A 24 -0.84 -3.57 12.95
CA LEU A 24 -1.40 -3.76 14.28
C LEU A 24 -2.88 -4.13 14.21
N GLY A 25 -3.39 -4.82 15.22
CA GLY A 25 -4.79 -5.21 15.30
C GLY A 25 -5.15 -6.36 14.36
N GLY A 26 -6.35 -6.30 13.80
CA GLY A 26 -6.89 -7.33 12.91
C GLY A 26 -7.67 -8.41 13.63
N ILE A 27 -8.14 -9.39 12.88
CA ILE A 27 -8.92 -10.52 13.38
C ILE A 27 -7.98 -11.72 13.58
N THR A 28 -8.03 -12.31 14.77
CA THR A 28 -7.31 -13.55 15.09
C THR A 28 -7.92 -14.75 14.36
N PRO A 29 -7.20 -15.88 14.19
CA PRO A 29 -7.75 -17.07 13.53
C PRO A 29 -9.04 -17.61 14.15
N ASP A 30 -9.26 -17.37 15.44
CA ASP A 30 -10.49 -17.74 16.16
C ASP A 30 -11.59 -16.65 16.12
N GLY A 31 -11.44 -15.66 15.25
CA GLY A 31 -12.45 -14.61 14.98
C GLY A 31 -12.55 -13.51 16.02
N LYS A 32 -11.59 -13.42 16.94
CA LYS A 32 -11.55 -12.39 17.98
C LYS A 32 -10.74 -11.17 17.56
N ASP A 33 -10.89 -10.11 18.33
CA ASP A 33 -10.05 -8.93 18.21
C ASP A 33 -8.58 -9.23 18.52
N GLY A 34 -7.69 -8.86 17.57
CA GLY A 34 -6.24 -9.01 17.73
C GLY A 34 -5.58 -7.81 18.41
N ALA A 35 -6.32 -6.70 18.64
CA ALA A 35 -5.78 -5.55 19.35
C ALA A 35 -5.54 -5.89 20.83
N ASN A 36 -4.39 -5.48 21.35
CA ASN A 36 -3.94 -5.79 22.69
C ASN A 36 -3.07 -4.68 23.28
N GLU A 37 -2.52 -4.89 24.46
CA GLU A 37 -1.66 -3.93 25.14
C GLU A 37 -0.44 -3.52 24.30
N LEU A 38 0.14 -4.44 23.53
CA LEU A 38 1.24 -4.12 22.63
C LEU A 38 0.79 -3.17 21.51
N THR A 39 -0.41 -3.37 20.95
CA THR A 39 -1.03 -2.46 19.98
C THR A 39 -1.11 -1.04 20.53
N LYS A 40 -1.59 -0.91 21.79
CA LYS A 40 -1.68 0.38 22.45
C LYS A 40 -0.31 1.04 22.64
N ILE A 41 0.66 0.30 23.14
CA ILE A 41 2.04 0.80 23.31
C ILE A 41 2.65 1.28 21.99
N CYS A 42 2.42 0.55 20.88
CA CYS A 42 2.92 0.95 19.57
C CYS A 42 2.28 2.27 19.09
N LEU A 43 0.97 2.44 19.27
CA LEU A 43 0.27 3.67 18.92
C LEU A 43 0.75 4.86 19.78
N GLU A 44 0.90 4.66 21.08
CA GLU A 44 1.45 5.67 21.98
C GLU A 44 2.85 6.13 21.52
N ILE A 45 3.74 5.18 21.23
CA ILE A 45 5.10 5.47 20.77
C ILE A 45 5.08 6.26 19.45
N ALA A 46 4.25 5.86 18.48
CA ALA A 46 4.13 6.59 17.23
C ALA A 46 3.73 8.05 17.47
N GLY A 47 2.79 8.30 18.39
CA GLY A 47 2.37 9.65 18.76
C GLY A 47 3.41 10.44 19.57
N GLU A 48 4.23 9.79 20.38
CA GLU A 48 5.28 10.42 21.21
C GLU A 48 6.53 10.74 20.40
N VAL A 49 7.02 9.75 19.62
CA VAL A 49 8.25 9.89 18.83
C VAL A 49 8.06 10.80 17.62
N LYS A 50 6.86 10.83 17.05
CA LYS A 50 6.47 11.71 15.92
C LYS A 50 7.37 11.59 14.70
N MET A 51 7.87 10.41 14.43
CA MET A 51 8.66 10.12 13.25
C MET A 51 7.79 9.53 12.13
N PRO A 52 8.16 9.73 10.84
CA PRO A 52 7.36 9.24 9.72
C PRO A 52 7.34 7.71 9.61
N TYR A 53 8.30 7.01 10.19
CA TYR A 53 8.45 5.56 10.12
C TYR A 53 8.56 4.92 11.49
N PRO A 54 8.21 3.62 11.61
CA PRO A 54 7.58 2.78 10.59
C PRO A 54 6.17 3.28 10.21
N ASN A 55 5.71 2.99 8.99
CA ASN A 55 4.31 3.18 8.65
C ASN A 55 3.46 2.24 9.49
N VAL A 56 2.57 2.79 10.30
CA VAL A 56 1.70 2.02 11.18
C VAL A 56 0.37 1.80 10.49
N GLY A 57 0.12 0.57 10.01
CA GLY A 57 -1.19 0.14 9.56
C GLY A 57 -1.99 -0.39 10.75
N LEU A 58 -3.11 0.24 11.08
CA LEU A 58 -4.02 -0.23 12.11
C LEU A 58 -5.25 -0.85 11.46
N ARG A 59 -5.39 -2.16 11.61
CA ARG A 59 -6.54 -2.92 11.13
C ARG A 59 -7.71 -2.73 12.09
N ILE A 60 -8.82 -2.27 11.53
CA ILE A 60 -10.04 -2.00 12.28
C ILE A 60 -11.20 -2.85 11.78
N HIS A 61 -12.06 -3.28 12.69
CA HIS A 61 -13.27 -4.04 12.41
C HIS A 61 -14.36 -3.77 13.48
N PRO A 62 -15.64 -4.14 13.24
CA PRO A 62 -16.75 -3.76 14.14
C PRO A 62 -16.65 -4.24 15.58
N VAL A 63 -15.89 -5.32 15.84
CA VAL A 63 -15.72 -5.87 17.20
C VAL A 63 -14.56 -5.24 17.97
N ASN A 64 -13.87 -4.25 17.41
CA ASN A 64 -12.83 -3.56 18.15
C ASN A 64 -13.38 -2.81 19.36
N PRO A 65 -12.64 -2.77 20.47
CA PRO A 65 -13.01 -2.00 21.65
C PRO A 65 -12.83 -0.49 21.39
N SER A 66 -13.63 0.33 22.07
CA SER A 66 -13.61 1.80 21.91
C SER A 66 -12.23 2.43 22.14
N TRP A 67 -11.46 1.89 23.08
CA TRP A 67 -10.12 2.40 23.39
C TRP A 67 -9.19 2.39 22.18
N LEU A 68 -9.37 1.44 21.24
CA LEU A 68 -8.53 1.37 20.03
C LEU A 68 -8.72 2.60 19.13
N TYR A 69 -9.97 3.00 18.95
CA TYR A 69 -10.30 4.20 18.17
C TYR A 69 -9.84 5.49 18.87
N GLU A 70 -9.99 5.55 20.18
CA GLU A 70 -9.54 6.69 20.99
C GLU A 70 -8.01 6.85 20.87
N GLU A 71 -7.26 5.76 20.97
CA GLU A 71 -5.81 5.78 20.85
C GLU A 71 -5.36 6.10 19.42
N ALA A 72 -6.03 5.55 18.40
CA ALA A 72 -5.77 5.88 17.00
C ALA A 72 -5.96 7.38 16.72
N VAL A 73 -7.06 7.97 17.21
CA VAL A 73 -7.31 9.40 17.10
C VAL A 73 -6.27 10.23 17.85
N ARG A 74 -5.88 9.80 19.05
CA ARG A 74 -4.83 10.48 19.84
C ARG A 74 -3.51 10.50 19.07
N THR A 75 -3.11 9.35 18.50
CA THR A 75 -1.90 9.23 17.69
C THR A 75 -1.95 10.10 16.45
N ALA A 76 -3.06 10.11 15.71
CA ALA A 76 -3.24 10.94 14.53
C ALA A 76 -3.15 12.44 14.85
N ARG A 77 -3.75 12.86 15.97
CA ARG A 77 -3.68 14.27 16.45
C ARG A 77 -2.27 14.72 16.84
N ALA A 78 -1.36 13.78 17.12
CA ALA A 78 0.03 14.11 17.40
C ALA A 78 0.78 14.69 16.19
N GLY A 79 0.24 14.50 14.97
CA GLY A 79 0.75 15.10 13.74
C GLY A 79 1.88 14.28 13.07
N CYS A 80 2.02 13.00 13.42
CA CYS A 80 3.01 12.11 12.79
C CYS A 80 2.52 11.46 11.47
N GLY A 81 1.25 11.71 11.06
CA GLY A 81 0.65 11.08 9.88
C GLY A 81 0.25 9.60 10.07
N GLN A 82 0.24 9.12 11.31
CA GLN A 82 -0.06 7.73 11.68
C GLN A 82 -1.29 7.68 12.62
N PRO A 83 -1.98 6.53 12.74
CA PRO A 83 -1.88 5.33 11.90
C PRO A 83 -2.68 5.43 10.61
N GLN A 84 -2.37 4.60 9.62
CA GLN A 84 -3.25 4.33 8.48
C GLN A 84 -4.34 3.36 8.92
N LEU A 85 -5.61 3.73 8.76
CA LEU A 85 -6.73 2.88 9.13
C LEU A 85 -7.08 1.92 7.99
N LEU A 86 -7.02 0.63 8.26
CA LEU A 86 -7.30 -0.45 7.32
C LEU A 86 -8.60 -1.14 7.72
N ASN A 87 -9.66 -0.99 6.96
CA ASN A 87 -10.95 -1.60 7.25
C ASN A 87 -10.95 -3.08 6.86
N ASP A 88 -10.93 -3.98 7.84
CA ASP A 88 -10.90 -5.43 7.66
C ASP A 88 -12.09 -5.95 6.86
N GLU A 89 -13.30 -5.44 7.07
CA GLU A 89 -14.48 -5.89 6.32
C GLU A 89 -14.30 -5.66 4.82
N VAL A 90 -13.74 -4.51 4.44
CA VAL A 90 -13.52 -4.15 3.04
C VAL A 90 -12.37 -4.96 2.45
N TRP A 91 -11.24 -4.99 3.14
CA TRP A 91 -10.03 -5.67 2.63
C TRP A 91 -10.21 -7.17 2.54
N ILE A 92 -10.74 -7.81 3.58
CA ILE A 92 -10.98 -9.26 3.59
C ILE A 92 -11.99 -9.65 2.50
N ALA A 93 -13.08 -8.89 2.35
CA ALA A 93 -14.06 -9.14 1.30
C ALA A 93 -13.46 -9.04 -0.11
N ASN A 94 -12.62 -8.04 -0.35
CA ASN A 94 -11.96 -7.86 -1.65
C ASN A 94 -10.91 -8.94 -1.92
N MET A 95 -10.12 -9.33 -0.92
CA MET A 95 -9.16 -10.43 -1.03
C MET A 95 -9.86 -11.76 -1.39
N LYS A 96 -11.00 -12.04 -0.76
CA LYS A 96 -11.82 -13.23 -1.09
C LYS A 96 -12.33 -13.19 -2.53
N LYS A 97 -12.73 -12.03 -3.05
CA LYS A 97 -13.09 -11.84 -4.47
C LYS A 97 -11.92 -12.08 -5.43
N LEU A 98 -10.71 -11.79 -5.00
CA LEU A 98 -9.48 -12.06 -5.75
C LEU A 98 -9.05 -13.53 -5.69
N GLY A 99 -9.80 -14.40 -4.98
CA GLY A 99 -9.54 -15.84 -4.90
C GLY A 99 -8.70 -16.29 -3.72
N TYR A 100 -8.37 -15.42 -2.78
CA TYR A 100 -7.71 -15.81 -1.53
C TYR A 100 -8.67 -16.57 -0.61
N LYS A 101 -8.16 -17.60 0.06
CA LYS A 101 -8.90 -18.29 1.12
C LYS A 101 -9.15 -17.35 2.31
N GLU A 102 -10.15 -17.67 3.11
CA GLU A 102 -10.50 -16.84 4.27
C GLU A 102 -9.34 -16.65 5.25
N GLU A 103 -8.63 -17.73 5.58
CA GLU A 103 -7.45 -17.70 6.44
C GLU A 103 -6.33 -16.80 5.89
N GLU A 104 -6.13 -16.84 4.56
CA GLU A 104 -5.16 -16.01 3.87
C GLU A 104 -5.59 -14.55 3.86
N ALA A 105 -6.87 -14.29 3.55
CA ALA A 105 -7.43 -12.95 3.55
C ALA A 105 -7.43 -12.31 4.95
N ASN A 106 -7.66 -13.10 6.00
CA ASN A 106 -7.58 -12.62 7.38
C ASN A 106 -6.15 -12.31 7.84
N ASN A 107 -5.14 -12.84 7.17
CA ASN A 107 -3.73 -12.66 7.52
C ASN A 107 -3.01 -11.63 6.63
N TYR A 108 -3.72 -10.64 6.12
CA TYR A 108 -3.08 -9.57 5.36
C TYR A 108 -2.32 -8.59 6.26
N TYR A 109 -1.34 -7.93 5.69
CA TYR A 109 -0.59 -6.87 6.34
C TYR A 109 -0.38 -5.68 5.39
N ASN A 110 -0.09 -4.53 5.97
CA ASN A 110 0.32 -3.34 5.24
C ASN A 110 1.82 -3.35 5.02
N MET A 111 2.26 -3.16 3.79
CA MET A 111 3.65 -3.01 3.43
C MET A 111 3.89 -1.62 2.81
N GLY A 112 5.06 -1.05 3.08
CA GLY A 112 5.48 0.20 2.46
C GLY A 112 4.50 1.34 2.67
N CYS A 113 4.06 1.94 1.57
CA CYS A 113 3.21 3.13 1.59
C CYS A 113 1.70 2.84 1.68
N GLY A 114 1.31 1.58 1.82
CA GLY A 114 -0.11 1.19 1.92
C GLY A 114 -0.49 -0.01 1.07
N GLU A 115 0.48 -0.71 0.51
CA GLU A 115 0.28 -1.94 -0.24
C GLU A 115 -0.20 -3.05 0.69
N ILE A 116 -1.32 -3.66 0.34
CA ILE A 116 -1.88 -4.78 1.11
C ILE A 116 -1.35 -6.09 0.56
N MET A 117 -0.70 -6.85 1.43
CA MET A 117 -0.01 -8.08 1.09
C MET A 117 -0.52 -9.25 1.93
N VAL A 118 -0.41 -10.46 1.36
CA VAL A 118 -0.67 -11.72 2.07
C VAL A 118 0.65 -12.47 2.20
N PRO A 119 1.07 -12.85 3.43
CA PRO A 119 2.35 -13.53 3.65
C PRO A 119 2.50 -14.79 2.79
N GLY A 120 3.62 -14.88 2.08
CA GLY A 120 3.96 -16.06 1.25
C GLY A 120 3.13 -16.24 -0.02
N LYS A 121 2.26 -15.30 -0.39
CA LYS A 121 1.40 -15.38 -1.58
C LYS A 121 1.78 -14.39 -2.68
N GLN A 122 2.48 -13.34 -2.33
CA GLN A 122 2.89 -12.31 -3.26
C GLN A 122 4.41 -12.16 -3.17
N PRO A 123 5.10 -11.95 -4.29
CA PRO A 123 6.50 -11.59 -4.24
C PRO A 123 6.65 -10.25 -3.50
N ASN A 124 7.66 -10.14 -2.66
CA ASN A 124 8.05 -8.84 -2.12
C ASN A 124 8.29 -7.89 -3.28
N TRP A 125 7.59 -6.76 -3.29
CA TRP A 125 7.69 -5.82 -4.40
C TRP A 125 7.43 -6.50 -5.75
N GLY A 126 6.30 -7.13 -5.88
CA GLY A 126 5.75 -7.47 -7.20
C GLY A 126 5.39 -6.17 -7.90
N VAL A 127 6.38 -5.32 -8.16
CA VAL A 127 6.19 -4.09 -8.88
C VAL A 127 5.92 -4.48 -10.32
N THR A 128 4.68 -4.44 -10.69
CA THR A 128 4.31 -4.10 -12.06
C THR A 128 4.92 -2.73 -12.32
N GLU A 129 5.52 -2.54 -13.46
CA GLU A 129 6.09 -1.25 -13.81
C GLU A 129 4.99 -0.19 -13.74
N ALA A 130 5.25 0.89 -13.04
CA ALA A 130 4.26 1.93 -12.84
C ALA A 130 4.13 2.75 -14.13
N ILE A 131 2.91 2.87 -14.65
CA ILE A 131 2.61 3.75 -15.77
C ILE A 131 2.74 5.19 -15.28
N ALA A 132 3.75 5.89 -15.77
CA ALA A 132 3.96 7.30 -15.45
C ALA A 132 3.06 8.18 -16.31
N PHE A 133 1.87 8.49 -15.87
CA PHE A 133 0.91 9.34 -16.59
C PHE A 133 1.49 10.64 -17.16
N PRO A 134 2.36 11.40 -16.45
CA PRO A 134 2.99 12.58 -17.02
C PRO A 134 3.83 12.29 -18.27
N VAL A 135 4.49 11.14 -18.34
CA VAL A 135 5.28 10.73 -19.51
C VAL A 135 4.41 10.53 -20.74
N LEU A 136 3.17 10.04 -20.57
CA LEU A 136 2.23 9.92 -21.68
C LEU A 136 1.88 11.29 -22.26
N ILE A 137 1.67 12.28 -21.39
CA ILE A 137 1.43 13.68 -21.81
C ILE A 137 2.65 14.21 -22.58
N GLU A 138 3.85 14.03 -22.06
CA GLU A 138 5.08 14.45 -22.72
C GLU A 138 5.25 13.81 -24.11
N ARG A 139 4.95 12.50 -24.23
CA ARG A 139 4.98 11.80 -25.52
C ARG A 139 4.03 12.43 -26.54
N ILE A 140 2.80 12.71 -26.16
CA ILE A 140 1.78 13.35 -27.02
C ILE A 140 2.25 14.75 -27.42
N MET A 141 2.68 15.56 -26.47
CA MET A 141 3.14 16.91 -26.72
C MET A 141 4.36 16.93 -27.63
N HIS A 142 5.29 16.00 -27.48
CA HIS A 142 6.44 15.86 -28.33
C HIS A 142 6.05 15.47 -29.76
N GLN A 143 5.15 14.50 -29.94
CA GLN A 143 4.64 14.09 -31.24
C GLN A 143 3.90 15.24 -31.95
N TRP A 144 3.08 15.97 -31.19
CA TRP A 144 2.39 17.15 -31.71
C TRP A 144 3.38 18.26 -32.18
N LYS A 145 4.36 18.58 -31.33
CA LYS A 145 5.40 19.57 -31.64
C LYS A 145 6.12 19.27 -32.95
N TYR A 146 6.41 18.01 -33.22
CA TYR A 146 7.09 17.58 -34.44
C TYR A 146 6.14 17.22 -35.60
N LYS A 147 4.86 17.66 -35.50
CA LYS A 147 3.83 17.46 -36.53
C LYS A 147 3.53 15.99 -36.89
N LYS A 148 3.82 15.08 -35.99
CA LYS A 148 3.47 13.65 -36.12
C LYS A 148 2.03 13.36 -35.71
N LEU A 149 1.41 14.31 -35.02
CA LEU A 149 0.00 14.26 -34.58
C LEU A 149 -0.66 15.62 -34.88
N GLU A 150 -1.93 15.59 -35.30
CA GLU A 150 -2.78 16.77 -35.29
C GLU A 150 -3.63 16.78 -33.99
N MET A 151 -3.53 17.86 -33.24
CA MET A 151 -4.27 18.12 -32.03
C MET A 151 -4.79 19.55 -32.03
N LYS A 152 -6.08 19.72 -32.19
CA LYS A 152 -6.73 21.04 -32.36
C LYS A 152 -7.63 21.41 -31.17
N THR A 153 -8.10 20.44 -30.43
CA THR A 153 -9.03 20.63 -29.31
C THR A 153 -8.57 19.82 -28.10
N PHE A 154 -9.08 20.19 -26.92
CA PHE A 154 -8.87 19.40 -25.71
C PHE A 154 -9.44 17.99 -25.83
N ASP A 155 -10.58 17.83 -26.49
CA ASP A 155 -11.17 16.50 -26.70
C ASP A 155 -10.25 15.61 -27.55
N ASN A 156 -9.64 16.14 -28.61
CA ASN A 156 -8.62 15.40 -29.37
C ASN A 156 -7.41 15.03 -28.51
N PHE A 157 -6.98 15.90 -27.59
CA PHE A 157 -5.92 15.57 -26.64
C PHE A 157 -6.33 14.42 -25.74
N MET A 158 -7.54 14.44 -25.19
CA MET A 158 -8.03 13.38 -24.31
C MET A 158 -8.18 12.03 -25.03
N GLU A 159 -8.64 12.02 -26.28
CA GLU A 159 -8.70 10.80 -27.10
C GLU A 159 -7.28 10.21 -27.31
N LEU A 160 -6.32 11.06 -27.63
CA LEU A 160 -4.93 10.65 -27.80
C LEU A 160 -4.35 10.13 -26.49
N TYR A 161 -4.64 10.81 -25.37
CA TYR A 161 -4.17 10.43 -24.05
C TYR A 161 -4.69 9.06 -23.62
N PHE A 162 -5.98 8.80 -23.77
CA PHE A 162 -6.54 7.48 -23.46
C PHE A 162 -5.98 6.39 -24.36
N ARG A 163 -5.76 6.66 -25.63
CA ARG A 163 -5.14 5.69 -26.54
C ARG A 163 -3.69 5.37 -26.17
N GLU A 164 -2.89 6.37 -25.80
CA GLU A 164 -1.52 6.14 -25.29
C GLU A 164 -1.52 5.38 -23.96
N MET A 165 -2.50 5.66 -23.11
CA MET A 165 -2.68 4.93 -21.84
C MET A 165 -3.04 3.46 -22.08
N ASP A 166 -4.00 3.17 -22.95
CA ASP A 166 -4.37 1.80 -23.31
C ASP A 166 -3.17 1.03 -23.89
N THR A 167 -2.38 1.69 -24.73
CA THR A 167 -1.14 1.12 -25.29
C THR A 167 -0.13 0.80 -24.19
N ALA A 168 0.09 1.73 -23.25
CA ALA A 168 1.03 1.53 -22.16
C ALA A 168 0.57 0.43 -21.19
N ILE A 169 -0.73 0.31 -20.93
CA ILE A 169 -1.30 -0.78 -20.12
C ILE A 169 -1.06 -2.14 -20.80
N GLU A 170 -1.30 -2.23 -22.11
CA GLU A 170 -1.10 -3.48 -22.83
C GLU A 170 0.38 -3.87 -22.89
N GLU A 171 1.28 -2.92 -23.11
CA GLU A 171 2.74 -3.15 -23.09
C GLU A 171 3.20 -3.68 -21.74
N ASP A 172 2.78 -3.03 -20.63
CA ASP A 172 3.10 -3.45 -19.27
C ASP A 172 2.53 -4.85 -18.95
N TYR A 173 1.31 -5.12 -19.38
CA TYR A 173 0.69 -6.43 -19.22
C TYR A 173 1.44 -7.55 -19.94
N GLN A 174 1.87 -7.31 -21.18
CA GLN A 174 2.64 -8.29 -21.95
C GLN A 174 4.01 -8.53 -21.33
N GLU A 175 4.68 -7.49 -20.85
CA GLU A 175 5.95 -7.60 -20.15
C GLU A 175 5.81 -8.39 -18.84
N ALA A 176 4.73 -8.16 -18.08
CA ALA A 176 4.45 -8.92 -16.87
C ALA A 176 4.21 -10.42 -17.15
N ILE A 177 3.55 -10.75 -18.26
CA ILE A 177 3.38 -12.15 -18.70
C ILE A 177 4.74 -12.79 -19.02
N GLU A 178 5.59 -12.11 -19.76
CA GLU A 178 6.91 -12.64 -20.12
C GLU A 178 7.80 -12.83 -18.88
N LYS A 179 7.83 -11.86 -17.97
CA LYS A 179 8.53 -11.98 -16.69
C LYS A 179 8.05 -13.19 -15.87
N ARG A 180 6.74 -13.45 -15.84
CA ARG A 180 6.19 -14.64 -15.16
C ARG A 180 6.60 -15.96 -15.78
N LYS A 181 6.74 -16.04 -17.11
CA LYS A 181 7.22 -17.24 -17.79
C LYS A 181 8.66 -17.53 -17.37
N THR A 182 9.52 -16.53 -17.46
CA THR A 182 10.95 -16.67 -17.09
C THR A 182 11.17 -17.04 -15.62
N MET A 183 10.32 -16.55 -14.71
CA MET A 183 10.39 -16.88 -13.28
C MET A 183 9.97 -18.34 -13.00
N LYS A 184 9.02 -18.91 -13.76
CA LYS A 184 8.61 -20.31 -13.60
C LYS A 184 9.68 -21.30 -14.05
N ASP A 185 10.54 -20.90 -14.99
CA ASP A 185 11.63 -21.73 -15.50
C ASP A 185 12.86 -21.71 -14.56
N GLN A 186 12.85 -20.91 -13.51
CA GLN A 186 13.93 -20.78 -12.51
C GLN A 186 13.61 -21.45 -11.16
N CYS A 187 12.42 -21.98 -10.98
CA CYS A 187 11.97 -22.77 -9.82
C CYS A 187 11.79 -24.23 -10.18
#